data_ef120b80432e287ada5c66ebeb89ecd1
#
_entry.id   ef120b80432e287ada5c66ebeb89ecd1
#
_cell.length_a   1.000
_cell.length_b   1.000
_cell.length_c   1.000
_cell.angle_alpha   90.00
_cell.angle_beta   90.00
_cell.angle_gamma   90.00
#
_symmetry.space_group_name_H-M   'P 1'
#
loop_
_entity.id
_entity.type
_entity.pdbx_description
1 polymer ?
#
loop_
_entity_poly.entity_id
_entity_poly.type
_entity_poly.pdbx_seq_one_letter_code
_entity_poly.pdbx_strand_id
1 'polypeptide(L)'
;MSHAFSKPCRLAVTVLAALLLTACGGGGGSTAASAGMQVATFIDSPVAGLEFEGPSYSGTTDDNGNFYYRSGDRVTLKIGNLVLGSVSPSGDKVTPLDLVTGASSSSDARVVRILRTLQTLDSDGDPETNAISITAESRRRLRNGSNLDLSSASTTDNDVSSRLPQGFTRSEAQAKSHFERHRDDTSRASRGYGGKTVVTQATNTTGRLLASNCFQCHGTGGYGGFDRIRGGEADEVLEYLTQTGPSNIMAAHAQGYTRAQLQTIIQYLQQ
;
A
#
# COMPACT_ATOMS: atom_id res chain seq x y z
N MET A 1 -32.41 88.73 9.01
CA MET A 1 -31.39 89.72 9.36
C MET A 1 -30.05 89.05 9.36
N SER A 2 -29.13 89.58 8.46
CA SER A 2 -27.67 89.57 8.50
C SER A 2 -26.95 88.22 8.40
N HIS A 3 -26.53 87.91 7.25
CA HIS A 3 -25.21 88.12 6.58
C HIS A 3 -24.03 87.62 7.43
N ALA A 4 -23.22 86.74 6.87
CA ALA A 4 -21.86 87.01 6.49
C ALA A 4 -21.22 85.86 5.70
N PHE A 5 -20.80 86.19 4.57
CA PHE A 5 -19.88 85.50 3.64
C PHE A 5 -18.50 85.28 4.27
N SER A 6 -17.90 84.14 3.97
CA SER A 6 -16.43 84.16 3.83
C SER A 6 -15.96 83.02 2.88
N LYS A 7 -15.14 83.45 1.95
CA LYS A 7 -14.60 82.72 0.78
C LYS A 7 -13.31 81.96 1.10
N PRO A 8 -12.79 81.16 0.15
CA PRO A 8 -12.05 79.97 0.39
C PRO A 8 -10.53 80.15 0.41
N CYS A 9 -9.87 79.29 1.14
CA CYS A 9 -8.45 79.12 1.10
C CYS A 9 -8.08 77.93 0.24
N ARG A 10 -7.46 78.18 -0.91
CA ARG A 10 -6.88 77.10 -1.76
C ARG A 10 -5.52 76.73 -1.15
N LEU A 11 -5.43 75.49 -0.65
CA LEU A 11 -4.14 74.92 -0.38
C LEU A 11 -3.85 73.84 -1.43
N ALA A 12 -2.74 74.07 -2.12
CA ALA A 12 -2.18 73.11 -3.06
C ALA A 12 -1.69 71.91 -2.31
N VAL A 13 -2.28 70.72 -2.65
CA VAL A 13 -1.77 69.46 -2.18
C VAL A 13 -0.84 68.89 -3.22
N THR A 14 0.46 68.96 -2.93
CA THR A 14 1.50 68.21 -3.62
C THR A 14 1.28 66.74 -3.45
N VAL A 15 1.00 66.05 -4.54
CA VAL A 15 0.90 64.59 -4.58
C VAL A 15 2.30 64.01 -4.52
N LEU A 16 2.68 63.53 -3.37
CA LEU A 16 3.88 62.73 -3.19
C LEU A 16 3.51 61.29 -3.48
N ALA A 17 3.84 60.80 -4.66
CA ALA A 17 3.70 59.41 -5.03
C ALA A 17 4.69 58.56 -4.22
N ALA A 18 4.25 57.97 -3.12
CA ALA A 18 5.01 56.95 -2.41
C ALA A 18 4.81 55.63 -3.15
N LEU A 19 5.82 55.16 -3.89
CA LEU A 19 5.91 53.79 -4.34
C LEU A 19 6.03 52.85 -3.11
N LEU A 20 4.95 52.26 -2.71
CA LEU A 20 4.99 51.11 -1.82
C LEU A 20 5.42 49.88 -2.61
N LEU A 21 6.72 49.58 -2.58
CA LEU A 21 7.22 48.24 -2.86
C LEU A 21 6.68 47.32 -1.74
N THR A 22 5.55 46.66 -2.00
CA THR A 22 5.18 45.50 -1.22
C THR A 22 6.19 44.42 -1.51
N ALA A 23 7.24 44.33 -0.67
CA ALA A 23 8.02 43.13 -0.56
C ALA A 23 7.06 41.99 -0.21
N CYS A 24 6.89 41.09 -1.16
CA CYS A 24 6.22 39.80 -0.91
C CYS A 24 7.08 39.08 0.13
N GLY A 25 6.79 39.36 1.40
CA GLY A 25 7.40 38.66 2.51
C GLY A 25 6.99 37.21 2.37
N GLY A 26 7.98 36.36 2.05
CA GLY A 26 7.82 34.93 2.05
C GLY A 26 7.29 34.50 3.41
N GLY A 27 5.99 34.31 3.49
CA GLY A 27 5.39 33.53 4.54
C GLY A 27 6.06 32.16 4.45
N GLY A 28 6.82 31.80 5.49
CA GLY A 28 7.26 30.42 5.72
C GLY A 28 6.02 29.53 5.85
N GLY A 29 5.43 29.20 4.71
CA GLY A 29 4.59 28.05 4.62
C GLY A 29 5.50 26.90 5.00
N SER A 30 5.25 26.28 6.14
CA SER A 30 5.71 24.92 6.40
C SER A 30 5.30 24.15 5.17
N THR A 31 6.26 23.90 4.28
CA THR A 31 6.13 22.87 3.28
C THR A 31 5.93 21.62 4.09
N ALA A 32 4.65 21.24 4.29
CA ALA A 32 4.35 19.84 4.58
C ALA A 32 5.05 19.13 3.44
N ALA A 33 6.24 18.59 3.74
CA ALA A 33 6.94 17.73 2.83
C ALA A 33 5.87 16.76 2.35
N SER A 34 5.59 16.76 1.05
CA SER A 34 4.70 15.75 0.48
C SER A 34 5.30 14.45 0.95
N ALA A 35 4.67 13.84 1.96
CA ALA A 35 5.15 12.58 2.49
C ALA A 35 5.08 11.63 1.31
N GLY A 36 6.22 11.43 0.65
CA GLY A 36 6.34 10.62 -0.54
C GLY A 36 5.88 9.21 -0.23
N MET A 37 5.50 8.45 -1.22
CA MET A 37 5.26 7.03 -1.10
C MET A 37 6.51 6.38 -0.47
N GLN A 38 6.30 5.61 0.57
CA GLN A 38 7.29 4.79 1.24
C GLN A 38 6.98 3.32 1.02
N VAL A 39 7.98 2.50 1.15
CA VAL A 39 7.89 1.05 1.00
C VAL A 39 8.35 0.40 2.30
N ALA A 40 7.58 -0.55 2.79
CA ALA A 40 8.01 -1.45 3.85
C ALA A 40 7.83 -2.90 3.41
N THR A 41 8.66 -3.78 3.92
CA THR A 41 8.57 -5.23 3.69
C THR A 41 7.97 -5.89 4.92
N PHE A 42 6.94 -6.72 4.72
CA PHE A 42 6.40 -7.56 5.78
C PHE A 42 7.15 -8.88 5.85
N ILE A 43 7.69 -9.20 7.04
CA ILE A 43 8.64 -10.30 7.24
C ILE A 43 8.18 -11.26 8.33
N ASP A 44 7.90 -12.49 7.91
CA ASP A 44 7.98 -13.77 8.64
C ASP A 44 8.80 -14.79 7.82
N SER A 45 9.73 -14.53 7.11
CA SER A 45 10.33 -14.44 5.79
C SER A 45 9.48 -13.47 4.95
N PRO A 46 9.94 -12.97 3.79
CA PRO A 46 9.10 -12.10 2.97
C PRO A 46 7.75 -12.76 2.68
N VAL A 47 6.63 -12.05 2.93
CA VAL A 47 5.27 -12.58 2.74
C VAL A 47 4.62 -11.94 1.53
N ALA A 48 4.51 -12.70 0.44
CA ALA A 48 3.83 -12.31 -0.78
C ALA A 48 2.30 -12.48 -0.68
N GLY A 49 1.54 -11.64 -1.38
CA GLY A 49 0.10 -11.77 -1.49
C GLY A 49 -0.70 -11.44 -0.22
N LEU A 50 -0.10 -10.82 0.79
CA LEU A 50 -0.79 -10.34 1.97
C LEU A 50 -1.54 -9.04 1.66
N GLU A 51 -2.84 -8.98 1.94
CA GLU A 51 -3.62 -7.77 1.73
C GLU A 51 -3.23 -6.68 2.73
N PHE A 52 -3.05 -5.46 2.24
CA PHE A 52 -2.83 -4.28 3.08
C PHE A 52 -3.83 -3.17 2.77
N GLU A 53 -4.29 -2.49 3.79
CA GLU A 53 -5.21 -1.36 3.70
C GLU A 53 -4.71 -0.20 4.55
N GLY A 54 -4.51 0.93 3.94
CA GLY A 54 -4.13 2.19 4.59
C GLY A 54 -4.89 3.37 3.99
N PRO A 55 -4.80 4.56 4.64
CA PRO A 55 -5.47 5.76 4.13
C PRO A 55 -4.96 6.20 2.76
N SER A 56 -3.68 5.96 2.47
CA SER A 56 -3.03 6.43 1.24
C SER A 56 -2.93 5.34 0.16
N TYR A 57 -2.76 4.09 0.57
CA TYR A 57 -2.56 2.96 -0.33
C TYR A 57 -3.23 1.70 0.20
N SER A 58 -3.68 0.85 -0.72
CA SER A 58 -4.18 -0.49 -0.45
C SER A 58 -3.79 -1.42 -1.58
N GLY A 59 -3.71 -2.71 -1.32
CA GLY A 59 -3.35 -3.72 -2.30
C GLY A 59 -2.91 -5.02 -1.66
N THR A 60 -2.05 -5.75 -2.38
CA THR A 60 -1.37 -6.94 -1.87
C THR A 60 0.14 -6.72 -1.86
N THR A 61 0.82 -7.37 -0.93
CA THR A 61 2.29 -7.38 -0.92
C THR A 61 2.82 -8.09 -2.17
N ASP A 62 3.93 -7.60 -2.70
CA ASP A 62 4.60 -8.23 -3.84
C ASP A 62 5.39 -9.50 -3.44
N ASP A 63 6.07 -10.13 -4.41
CA ASP A 63 6.84 -11.37 -4.19
C ASP A 63 7.99 -11.22 -3.18
N ASN A 64 8.38 -9.99 -2.88
CA ASN A 64 9.36 -9.66 -1.85
C ASN A 64 8.72 -9.24 -0.53
N GLY A 65 7.39 -9.31 -0.40
CA GLY A 65 6.65 -8.88 0.79
C GLY A 65 6.49 -7.37 0.92
N ASN A 66 6.76 -6.60 -0.12
CA ASN A 66 6.68 -5.14 -0.06
C ASN A 66 5.24 -4.64 -0.11
N PHE A 67 4.97 -3.58 0.65
CA PHE A 67 3.74 -2.80 0.61
C PHE A 67 4.03 -1.31 0.71
N TYR A 68 3.03 -0.49 0.34
CA TYR A 68 3.19 0.94 0.21
C TYR A 68 2.43 1.70 1.30
N TYR A 69 3.02 2.79 1.79
CA TYR A 69 2.41 3.65 2.79
C TYR A 69 2.93 5.09 2.68
N ARG A 70 2.32 6.03 3.40
CA ARG A 70 2.89 7.35 3.66
C ARG A 70 3.20 7.48 5.15
N SER A 71 4.17 8.32 5.46
CA SER A 71 4.49 8.62 6.86
C SER A 71 3.23 9.09 7.61
N GLY A 72 2.95 8.46 8.74
CA GLY A 72 1.75 8.69 9.55
C GLY A 72 0.56 7.80 9.20
N ASP A 73 0.58 7.07 8.11
CA ASP A 73 -0.45 6.09 7.80
C ASP A 73 -0.51 5.00 8.87
N ARG A 74 -1.72 4.56 9.18
CA ARG A 74 -1.97 3.31 9.90
C ARG A 74 -2.44 2.28 8.89
N VAL A 75 -1.62 1.24 8.69
CA VAL A 75 -1.86 0.18 7.71
C VAL A 75 -2.36 -1.07 8.42
N THR A 76 -3.46 -1.63 7.94
CA THR A 76 -4.01 -2.91 8.40
C THR A 76 -3.56 -4.00 7.43
N LEU A 77 -3.02 -5.09 7.97
CA LEU A 77 -2.62 -6.27 7.21
C LEU A 77 -3.62 -7.40 7.46
N LYS A 78 -4.04 -8.09 6.40
CA LYS A 78 -5.10 -9.10 6.48
C LYS A 78 -4.98 -10.17 5.38
N ILE A 79 -5.71 -11.26 5.55
CA ILE A 79 -5.91 -12.32 4.55
C ILE A 79 -7.42 -12.60 4.48
N GLY A 80 -8.10 -12.01 3.49
CA GLY A 80 -9.56 -12.02 3.46
C GLY A 80 -10.14 -11.35 4.70
N ASN A 81 -10.93 -12.08 5.48
CA ASN A 81 -11.53 -11.60 6.73
C ASN A 81 -10.70 -11.96 7.99
N LEU A 82 -9.51 -12.51 7.83
CA LEU A 82 -8.54 -12.65 8.93
C LEU A 82 -7.67 -11.39 8.99
N VAL A 83 -7.92 -10.54 9.97
CA VAL A 83 -7.11 -9.34 10.23
C VAL A 83 -5.92 -9.75 11.07
N LEU A 84 -4.71 -9.58 10.56
CA LEU A 84 -3.48 -9.88 11.29
C LEU A 84 -3.19 -8.81 12.35
N GLY A 85 -3.54 -7.58 12.06
CA GLY A 85 -3.37 -6.42 12.93
C GLY A 85 -3.13 -5.15 12.12
N SER A 86 -2.81 -4.06 12.82
CA SER A 86 -2.54 -2.76 12.20
C SER A 86 -1.28 -2.13 12.79
N VAL A 87 -0.49 -1.49 11.96
CA VAL A 87 0.77 -0.84 12.31
C VAL A 87 0.85 0.55 11.68
N SER A 88 1.56 1.47 12.30
CA SER A 88 2.06 2.69 11.64
C SER A 88 3.54 2.48 11.33
N PRO A 89 3.87 2.13 10.07
CA PRO A 89 5.24 1.82 9.72
C PRO A 89 6.15 3.04 9.93
N SER A 90 7.32 2.82 10.52
CA SER A 90 8.33 3.86 10.76
C SER A 90 9.65 3.61 10.04
N GLY A 91 9.70 2.56 9.21
CA GLY A 91 10.88 2.14 8.47
C GLY A 91 10.53 1.20 7.34
N ASP A 92 11.51 0.52 6.83
CA ASP A 92 11.44 -0.38 5.68
C ASP A 92 11.06 -1.83 6.04
N LYS A 93 10.86 -2.13 7.34
CA LYS A 93 10.51 -3.47 7.81
C LYS A 93 9.33 -3.43 8.77
N VAL A 94 8.42 -4.36 8.60
CA VAL A 94 7.30 -4.65 9.49
C VAL A 94 7.25 -6.16 9.72
N THR A 95 7.01 -6.56 10.95
CA THR A 95 6.94 -7.97 11.36
C THR A 95 5.63 -8.26 12.09
N PRO A 96 5.27 -9.52 12.33
CA PRO A 96 4.13 -9.88 13.18
C PRO A 96 4.17 -9.27 14.59
N LEU A 97 5.35 -8.98 15.13
CA LEU A 97 5.50 -8.28 16.41
C LEU A 97 4.92 -6.87 16.37
N ASP A 98 5.12 -6.15 15.28
CA ASP A 98 4.67 -4.76 15.12
C ASP A 98 3.14 -4.64 14.99
N LEU A 99 2.48 -5.74 14.63
CA LEU A 99 1.01 -5.80 14.51
C LEU A 99 0.31 -5.97 15.86
N VAL A 100 1.02 -6.39 16.88
CA VAL A 100 0.46 -6.75 18.19
C VAL A 100 0.88 -5.73 19.23
N THR A 101 -0.05 -4.85 19.60
CA THR A 101 0.23 -3.82 20.62
C THR A 101 0.74 -4.43 21.93
N GLY A 102 1.92 -3.98 22.36
CA GLY A 102 2.56 -4.41 23.60
C GLY A 102 3.31 -5.75 23.50
N ALA A 103 3.35 -6.41 22.35
CA ALA A 103 4.18 -7.58 22.18
C ALA A 103 5.67 -7.17 22.12
N SER A 104 6.50 -7.86 22.87
CA SER A 104 7.96 -7.66 22.88
C SER A 104 8.73 -8.93 22.49
N SER A 105 8.03 -10.03 22.23
CA SER A 105 8.61 -11.33 21.95
C SER A 105 7.75 -12.13 21.00
N SER A 106 8.39 -12.93 20.16
CA SER A 106 7.74 -13.96 19.32
C SER A 106 6.99 -15.04 20.12
N SER A 107 7.13 -15.05 21.44
CA SER A 107 6.41 -15.95 22.34
C SER A 107 5.05 -15.39 22.80
N ASP A 108 4.68 -14.15 22.44
CA ASP A 108 3.32 -13.66 22.66
C ASP A 108 2.34 -14.53 21.87
N ALA A 109 1.32 -15.05 22.55
CA ALA A 109 0.35 -15.99 21.94
C ALA A 109 -0.34 -15.42 20.68
N ARG A 110 -0.54 -14.10 20.65
CA ARG A 110 -1.13 -13.42 19.48
C ARG A 110 -0.16 -13.38 18.30
N VAL A 111 1.12 -13.13 18.58
CA VAL A 111 2.19 -13.19 17.57
C VAL A 111 2.34 -14.60 17.05
N VAL A 112 2.40 -15.61 17.93
CA VAL A 112 2.47 -17.03 17.54
C VAL A 112 1.30 -17.43 16.63
N ARG A 113 0.11 -16.96 16.95
CA ARG A 113 -1.11 -17.20 16.15
C ARG A 113 -0.97 -16.62 14.74
N ILE A 114 -0.46 -15.39 14.60
CA ILE A 114 -0.20 -14.76 13.29
C ILE A 114 0.83 -15.57 12.52
N LEU A 115 1.96 -15.92 13.13
CA LEU A 115 3.03 -16.71 12.52
C LEU A 115 2.50 -18.06 12.01
N ARG A 116 1.76 -18.79 12.84
CA ARG A 116 1.16 -20.08 12.45
C ARG A 116 0.18 -19.93 11.29
N THR A 117 -0.60 -18.85 11.28
CA THR A 117 -1.56 -18.57 10.20
C THR A 117 -0.85 -18.36 8.87
N LEU A 118 0.16 -17.49 8.85
CA LEU A 118 0.94 -17.19 7.65
C LEU A 118 1.60 -18.46 7.09
N GLN A 119 2.32 -19.18 7.92
CA GLN A 119 3.06 -20.38 7.53
C GLN A 119 2.16 -21.56 7.18
N THR A 120 0.92 -21.62 7.71
CA THR A 120 -0.08 -22.63 7.31
C THR A 120 -0.69 -22.33 5.94
N LEU A 121 -0.80 -21.04 5.59
CA LEU A 121 -1.42 -20.59 4.33
C LEU A 121 -0.40 -20.46 3.19
N ASP A 122 0.84 -20.79 3.45
CA ASP A 122 1.86 -20.82 2.42
C ASP A 122 1.51 -21.78 1.29
N SER A 123 1.70 -21.34 0.06
CA SER A 123 1.17 -22.02 -1.14
C SER A 123 1.82 -23.37 -1.43
N ASP A 124 3.10 -23.54 -1.09
CA ASP A 124 3.83 -24.80 -1.26
C ASP A 124 3.84 -25.64 0.05
N GLY A 125 3.34 -25.07 1.15
CA GLY A 125 3.26 -25.72 2.46
C GLY A 125 4.60 -25.81 3.19
N ASP A 126 5.67 -25.24 2.65
CA ASP A 126 7.00 -25.25 3.26
C ASP A 126 7.65 -23.86 3.29
N PRO A 127 7.37 -23.06 4.32
CA PRO A 127 7.91 -21.71 4.44
C PRO A 127 9.45 -21.63 4.54
N GLU A 128 10.12 -22.79 4.65
CA GLU A 128 11.58 -22.84 4.73
C GLU A 128 12.26 -22.78 3.34
N THR A 129 11.54 -23.11 2.28
CA THR A 129 12.12 -23.20 0.93
C THR A 129 12.15 -21.87 0.21
N ASN A 130 11.13 -21.00 0.42
CA ASN A 130 10.95 -19.75 -0.30
C ASN A 130 10.38 -18.65 0.59
N ALA A 131 9.99 -17.52 -0.01
CA ALA A 131 9.10 -16.57 0.62
C ALA A 131 7.73 -17.20 0.86
N ILE A 132 7.05 -16.85 1.96
CA ILE A 132 5.68 -17.26 2.19
C ILE A 132 4.78 -16.62 1.12
N SER A 133 4.00 -17.43 0.42
CA SER A 133 3.13 -16.97 -0.66
C SER A 133 1.65 -17.24 -0.36
N ILE A 134 0.88 -16.17 -0.13
CA ILE A 134 -0.55 -16.23 0.13
C ILE A 134 -1.32 -16.08 -1.19
N THR A 135 -1.92 -17.17 -1.65
CA THR A 135 -2.60 -17.18 -2.96
C THR A 135 -3.90 -16.37 -2.96
N ALA A 136 -4.32 -15.91 -4.14
CA ALA A 136 -5.63 -15.27 -4.33
C ALA A 136 -6.78 -16.20 -3.90
N GLU A 137 -6.63 -17.51 -4.11
CA GLU A 137 -7.60 -18.52 -3.67
C GLU A 137 -7.72 -18.56 -2.15
N SER A 138 -6.60 -18.54 -1.41
CA SER A 138 -6.59 -18.52 0.05
C SER A 138 -7.30 -17.27 0.57
N ARG A 139 -6.99 -16.09 0.00
CA ARG A 139 -7.66 -14.82 0.32
C ARG A 139 -9.17 -14.90 0.08
N ARG A 140 -9.58 -15.43 -1.08
CA ARG A 140 -11.00 -15.57 -1.43
C ARG A 140 -11.75 -16.49 -0.47
N ARG A 141 -11.18 -17.64 -0.13
CA ARG A 141 -11.78 -18.59 0.83
C ARG A 141 -11.98 -17.96 2.21
N LEU A 142 -11.01 -17.19 2.66
CA LEU A 142 -11.03 -16.56 3.98
C LEU A 142 -11.90 -15.29 4.05
N ARG A 143 -12.47 -14.83 2.93
CA ARG A 143 -13.51 -13.79 2.93
C ARG A 143 -14.87 -14.27 3.41
N ASN A 144 -15.07 -15.58 3.59
CA ASN A 144 -16.28 -16.14 4.14
C ASN A 144 -16.30 -15.97 5.67
N GLY A 145 -17.42 -15.46 6.19
CA GLY A 145 -17.61 -15.22 7.62
C GLY A 145 -17.29 -13.81 8.07
N SER A 146 -17.44 -13.53 9.37
CA SER A 146 -17.14 -12.23 9.98
C SER A 146 -15.64 -11.98 10.08
N ASN A 147 -15.25 -10.71 10.18
CA ASN A 147 -13.87 -10.35 10.46
C ASN A 147 -13.41 -10.96 11.79
N LEU A 148 -12.19 -11.49 11.81
CA LEU A 148 -11.54 -12.05 12.98
C LEU A 148 -10.16 -11.40 13.14
N ASP A 149 -9.96 -10.69 14.24
CA ASP A 149 -8.71 -9.99 14.54
C ASP A 149 -7.76 -10.91 15.32
N LEU A 150 -6.68 -11.34 14.67
CA LEU A 150 -5.67 -12.22 15.23
C LEU A 150 -4.81 -11.52 16.30
N SER A 151 -4.69 -10.21 16.22
CA SER A 151 -3.94 -9.40 17.20
C SER A 151 -4.72 -9.16 18.50
N SER A 152 -6.01 -9.50 18.51
CA SER A 152 -6.87 -9.35 19.69
C SER A 152 -6.60 -10.43 20.75
N ALA A 153 -6.59 -10.02 22.02
CA ALA A 153 -6.48 -10.94 23.15
C ALA A 153 -7.74 -11.83 23.31
N SER A 154 -8.88 -11.40 22.77
CA SER A 154 -10.14 -12.17 22.82
C SER A 154 -10.22 -13.27 21.77
N THR A 155 -9.38 -13.24 20.74
CA THR A 155 -9.34 -14.27 19.71
C THR A 155 -8.55 -15.48 20.21
N THR A 156 -9.09 -16.65 20.04
CA THR A 156 -8.43 -17.91 20.41
C THR A 156 -7.82 -18.60 19.19
N ASP A 157 -6.89 -19.52 19.43
CA ASP A 157 -6.32 -20.36 18.36
C ASP A 157 -7.39 -21.24 17.69
N ASN A 158 -8.42 -21.66 18.44
CA ASN A 158 -9.51 -22.43 17.89
C ASN A 158 -10.37 -21.60 16.92
N ASP A 159 -10.59 -20.32 17.21
CA ASP A 159 -11.33 -19.42 16.31
C ASP A 159 -10.64 -19.30 14.96
N VAL A 160 -9.32 -19.18 14.97
CA VAL A 160 -8.53 -19.08 13.73
C VAL A 160 -8.42 -20.43 13.04
N SER A 161 -8.06 -21.48 13.78
CA SER A 161 -7.88 -22.82 13.25
C SER A 161 -9.13 -23.34 12.53
N SER A 162 -10.32 -23.04 13.05
CA SER A 162 -11.59 -23.41 12.43
C SER A 162 -11.86 -22.72 11.08
N ARG A 163 -11.15 -21.62 10.78
CA ARG A 163 -11.24 -20.91 9.49
C ARG A 163 -10.28 -21.46 8.44
N LEU A 164 -9.21 -22.13 8.89
CA LEU A 164 -8.19 -22.68 8.01
C LEU A 164 -8.63 -24.03 7.44
N PRO A 165 -8.36 -24.34 6.16
CA PRO A 165 -8.85 -25.57 5.51
C PRO A 165 -8.48 -26.88 6.24
N GLN A 166 -7.33 -26.90 6.90
CA GLN A 166 -6.80 -28.08 7.63
C GLN A 166 -6.43 -27.74 9.08
N GLY A 167 -6.93 -26.61 9.61
CA GLY A 167 -6.45 -26.08 10.85
C GLY A 167 -4.99 -25.57 10.75
N PHE A 168 -4.32 -25.42 11.87
CA PHE A 168 -2.90 -25.11 11.87
C PHE A 168 -2.05 -26.33 11.49
N THR A 169 -1.26 -26.21 10.43
CA THR A 169 -0.29 -27.25 10.01
C THR A 169 1.07 -27.11 10.69
N ARG A 170 1.36 -25.91 11.26
CA ARG A 170 2.62 -25.63 11.97
C ARG A 170 2.39 -25.60 13.47
N SER A 171 3.27 -26.24 14.24
CA SER A 171 3.31 -26.10 15.69
C SER A 171 3.84 -24.70 16.09
N GLU A 172 3.58 -24.28 17.31
CA GLU A 172 4.10 -23.02 17.85
C GLU A 172 5.64 -22.96 17.81
N ALA A 173 6.30 -24.05 18.16
CA ALA A 173 7.75 -24.14 18.15
C ALA A 173 8.33 -23.98 16.74
N GLN A 174 7.71 -24.63 15.75
CA GLN A 174 8.11 -24.51 14.34
C GLN A 174 7.93 -23.08 13.84
N ALA A 175 6.76 -22.48 14.10
CA ALA A 175 6.45 -21.14 13.63
C ALA A 175 7.40 -20.08 14.23
N LYS A 176 7.65 -20.16 15.53
CA LYS A 176 8.62 -19.29 16.20
C LYS A 176 10.05 -19.49 15.66
N SER A 177 10.48 -20.75 15.54
CA SER A 177 11.82 -21.06 15.04
C SER A 177 12.05 -20.53 13.61
N HIS A 178 11.04 -20.66 12.74
CA HIS A 178 11.08 -20.06 11.41
C HIS A 178 11.26 -18.54 11.48
N PHE A 179 10.38 -17.86 12.21
CA PHE A 179 10.42 -16.40 12.35
C PHE A 179 11.76 -15.91 12.89
N GLU A 180 12.29 -16.51 13.95
CA GLU A 180 13.57 -16.09 14.55
C GLU A 180 14.76 -16.25 13.59
N ARG A 181 14.70 -17.19 12.65
CA ARG A 181 15.75 -17.33 11.62
C ARG A 181 15.63 -16.28 10.50
N HIS A 182 14.40 -15.84 10.21
CA HIS A 182 14.10 -15.03 9.03
C HIS A 182 13.73 -13.58 9.34
N ARG A 183 13.45 -13.24 10.60
CA ARG A 183 13.02 -11.90 11.02
C ARG A 183 13.94 -10.76 10.59
N ASP A 184 15.21 -11.05 10.37
CA ASP A 184 16.22 -10.08 9.96
C ASP A 184 16.65 -10.27 8.49
N ASP A 185 16.00 -11.19 7.76
CA ASP A 185 16.31 -11.45 6.36
C ASP A 185 15.68 -10.38 5.45
N THR A 186 16.34 -9.23 5.40
CA THR A 186 16.03 -8.16 4.44
C THR A 186 16.77 -8.37 3.11
N SER A 187 17.53 -9.45 2.95
CA SER A 187 18.40 -9.68 1.80
C SER A 187 17.62 -9.84 0.49
N ARG A 188 16.39 -10.30 0.55
CA ARG A 188 15.50 -10.41 -0.62
C ARG A 188 14.73 -9.12 -0.87
N ALA A 189 14.31 -8.41 0.18
CA ALA A 189 13.68 -7.10 0.05
C ALA A 189 14.59 -6.09 -0.68
N SER A 190 15.90 -6.17 -0.44
CA SER A 190 16.90 -5.31 -1.07
C SER A 190 17.17 -5.63 -2.54
N ARG A 191 16.85 -6.84 -3.03
CA ARG A 191 17.13 -7.25 -4.42
C ARG A 191 16.10 -6.74 -5.43
N GLY A 192 14.91 -6.37 -4.98
CA GLY A 192 13.86 -5.80 -5.84
C GLY A 192 13.94 -4.28 -5.99
N TYR A 193 14.54 -3.61 -5.01
CA TYR A 193 14.76 -2.16 -5.03
C TYR A 193 16.19 -1.86 -4.59
N GLY A 194 17.14 -2.25 -5.43
CA GLY A 194 18.54 -1.89 -5.24
C GLY A 194 18.71 -0.39 -5.23
N GLY A 195 19.09 0.13 -4.06
CA GLY A 195 19.56 1.48 -3.87
C GLY A 195 18.43 2.49 -3.77
N LYS A 196 18.63 3.40 -2.87
CA LYS A 196 17.98 4.70 -2.71
C LYS A 196 17.98 5.47 -4.04
N THR A 197 17.31 4.93 -5.03
CA THR A 197 16.93 5.66 -6.22
C THR A 197 15.64 6.35 -5.84
N VAL A 198 15.74 7.63 -5.51
CA VAL A 198 14.70 8.55 -5.90
C VAL A 198 14.32 8.07 -7.29
N VAL A 199 13.15 7.46 -7.44
CA VAL A 199 12.59 7.21 -8.75
C VAL A 199 12.37 8.59 -9.32
N THR A 200 13.40 9.09 -9.95
CA THR A 200 13.23 10.09 -10.99
C THR A 200 12.44 9.30 -12.01
N GLN A 201 11.14 9.42 -11.90
CA GLN A 201 10.18 8.94 -12.84
C GLN A 201 10.67 9.36 -14.24
N ALA A 202 11.39 8.51 -14.91
CA ALA A 202 11.39 8.53 -16.37
C ALA A 202 9.95 8.13 -16.72
N THR A 203 9.11 9.15 -16.72
CA THR A 203 7.68 9.02 -16.80
C THR A 203 7.34 8.46 -18.16
N ASN A 204 6.98 7.19 -18.21
CA ASN A 204 6.16 6.71 -19.29
C ASN A 204 4.77 7.36 -19.11
N THR A 205 4.71 8.66 -19.35
CA THR A 205 3.51 9.49 -19.20
C THR A 205 2.40 8.95 -20.08
N THR A 206 2.73 8.41 -21.24
CA THR A 206 1.77 7.80 -22.17
C THR A 206 1.20 6.52 -21.56
N GLY A 207 2.01 5.64 -21.02
CA GLY A 207 1.53 4.42 -20.37
C GLY A 207 0.66 4.73 -19.15
N ARG A 208 1.04 5.73 -18.34
CA ARG A 208 0.24 6.20 -17.21
C ARG A 208 -1.12 6.75 -17.63
N LEU A 209 -1.16 7.56 -18.69
CA LEU A 209 -2.41 8.12 -19.20
C LEU A 209 -3.32 7.01 -19.75
N LEU A 210 -2.77 6.08 -20.52
CA LEU A 210 -3.51 4.93 -21.03
C LEU A 210 -4.03 4.04 -19.89
N ALA A 211 -3.22 3.81 -18.86
CA ALA A 211 -3.61 3.00 -17.71
C ALA A 211 -4.61 3.70 -16.76
N SER A 212 -4.93 4.97 -16.98
CA SER A 212 -5.79 5.73 -16.06
C SER A 212 -7.18 5.12 -15.87
N ASN A 213 -7.75 4.49 -16.90
CA ASN A 213 -9.02 3.78 -16.80
C ASN A 213 -8.92 2.53 -15.92
N CYS A 214 -7.78 1.85 -15.92
CA CYS A 214 -7.54 0.68 -15.08
C CYS A 214 -7.54 1.07 -13.59
N PHE A 215 -7.09 2.29 -13.27
CA PHE A 215 -6.98 2.78 -11.90
C PHE A 215 -8.32 2.99 -11.18
N GLN A 216 -9.41 3.07 -11.90
CA GLN A 216 -10.75 3.14 -11.30
C GLN A 216 -11.09 1.88 -10.51
N CYS A 217 -10.63 0.73 -10.97
CA CYS A 217 -10.84 -0.57 -10.33
C CYS A 217 -9.61 -1.05 -9.57
N HIS A 218 -8.40 -0.75 -10.09
CA HIS A 218 -7.13 -1.27 -9.56
C HIS A 218 -6.35 -0.25 -8.72
N GLY A 219 -6.98 0.88 -8.36
CA GLY A 219 -6.36 1.94 -7.57
C GLY A 219 -5.28 2.72 -8.32
N THR A 220 -4.92 3.88 -7.80
CA THR A 220 -3.97 4.79 -8.46
C THR A 220 -2.62 4.11 -8.67
N GLY A 221 -2.17 4.08 -9.91
CA GLY A 221 -0.91 3.45 -10.30
C GLY A 221 -0.97 1.92 -10.41
N GLY A 222 -2.13 1.31 -10.22
CA GLY A 222 -2.31 -0.15 -10.29
C GLY A 222 -1.92 -0.89 -9.01
N TYR A 223 -1.90 -0.20 -7.86
CA TYR A 223 -1.43 -0.75 -6.58
C TYR A 223 -2.52 -1.36 -5.70
N GLY A 224 -3.78 -1.33 -6.09
CA GLY A 224 -4.85 -1.80 -5.21
C GLY A 224 -6.21 -1.86 -5.88
N GLY A 225 -7.28 -1.72 -5.10
CA GLY A 225 -8.64 -1.87 -5.57
C GLY A 225 -9.10 -3.33 -5.57
N PHE A 226 -9.67 -3.79 -6.68
CA PHE A 226 -10.13 -5.18 -6.80
C PHE A 226 -8.97 -6.17 -6.87
N ASP A 227 -7.91 -5.79 -7.58
CA ASP A 227 -6.69 -6.58 -7.71
C ASP A 227 -5.53 -5.67 -8.11
N ARG A 228 -4.30 -6.08 -7.78
CA ARG A 228 -3.10 -5.36 -8.16
C ARG A 228 -2.71 -5.75 -9.58
N ILE A 229 -2.52 -4.76 -10.44
CA ILE A 229 -2.04 -4.96 -11.81
C ILE A 229 -0.61 -4.45 -12.03
N ARG A 230 0.05 -3.96 -10.97
CA ARG A 230 1.42 -3.46 -11.06
C ARG A 230 2.42 -4.53 -10.68
N GLY A 231 3.52 -4.63 -11.42
CA GLY A 231 4.53 -5.66 -11.23
C GLY A 231 4.28 -6.89 -12.09
N GLY A 232 4.54 -8.09 -11.55
CA GLY A 232 4.49 -9.35 -12.29
C GLY A 232 3.17 -9.69 -12.97
N GLU A 233 2.06 -9.17 -12.44
CA GLU A 233 0.72 -9.41 -13.02
C GLU A 233 0.41 -8.53 -14.25
N ALA A 234 1.29 -7.57 -14.57
CA ALA A 234 1.05 -6.68 -15.72
C ALA A 234 1.02 -7.40 -17.07
N ASP A 235 1.70 -8.52 -17.20
CA ASP A 235 1.76 -9.29 -18.45
C ASP A 235 0.40 -9.95 -18.76
N GLU A 236 -0.40 -10.28 -17.76
CA GLU A 236 -1.73 -10.88 -17.93
C GLU A 236 -2.71 -9.97 -18.67
N VAL A 237 -2.45 -8.66 -18.69
CA VAL A 237 -3.29 -7.69 -19.41
C VAL A 237 -3.42 -8.04 -20.89
N LEU A 238 -2.40 -8.63 -21.51
CA LEU A 238 -2.46 -9.04 -22.92
C LEU A 238 -3.36 -10.27 -23.15
N GLU A 239 -3.51 -11.13 -22.18
CA GLU A 239 -4.33 -12.34 -22.28
C GLU A 239 -5.81 -12.00 -22.45
N TYR A 240 -6.24 -10.89 -21.84
CA TYR A 240 -7.62 -10.43 -21.93
C TYR A 240 -8.05 -10.02 -23.36
N LEU A 241 -7.11 -9.75 -24.26
CA LEU A 241 -7.45 -9.49 -25.68
C LEU A 241 -8.06 -10.70 -26.39
N THR A 242 -7.76 -11.91 -25.91
CA THR A 242 -8.24 -13.16 -26.48
C THR A 242 -9.53 -13.65 -25.82
N GLN A 243 -9.96 -13.05 -24.73
CA GLN A 243 -11.15 -13.43 -23.98
C GLN A 243 -12.39 -12.71 -24.50
N THR A 244 -13.58 -13.28 -24.26
CA THR A 244 -14.85 -12.68 -24.67
C THR A 244 -15.26 -11.55 -23.73
N GLY A 245 -15.35 -10.31 -24.26
CA GLY A 245 -15.67 -9.11 -23.49
C GLY A 245 -16.95 -9.16 -22.64
N PRO A 246 -18.08 -9.72 -23.13
CA PRO A 246 -19.32 -9.72 -22.34
C PRO A 246 -19.27 -10.52 -21.03
N SER A 247 -18.40 -11.49 -20.92
CA SER A 247 -18.28 -12.36 -19.73
C SER A 247 -17.20 -11.91 -18.75
N ASN A 248 -16.35 -10.96 -19.14
CA ASN A 248 -15.22 -10.51 -18.36
C ASN A 248 -14.99 -9.01 -18.54
N ILE A 249 -15.15 -8.24 -17.45
CA ILE A 249 -15.00 -6.79 -17.50
C ILE A 249 -13.57 -6.37 -17.88
N MET A 250 -12.57 -7.13 -17.51
CA MET A 250 -11.17 -6.88 -17.87
C MET A 250 -10.97 -7.07 -19.38
N ALA A 251 -11.55 -8.12 -19.95
CA ALA A 251 -11.53 -8.33 -21.40
C ALA A 251 -12.23 -7.20 -22.15
N ALA A 252 -13.37 -6.72 -21.65
CA ALA A 252 -14.08 -5.58 -22.24
C ALA A 252 -13.23 -4.30 -22.21
N HIS A 253 -12.52 -4.04 -21.10
CA HIS A 253 -11.59 -2.91 -21.00
C HIS A 253 -10.39 -3.07 -21.94
N ALA A 254 -9.76 -4.25 -21.95
CA ALA A 254 -8.58 -4.53 -22.78
C ALA A 254 -8.88 -4.36 -24.28
N GLN A 255 -10.07 -4.78 -24.73
CA GLN A 255 -10.51 -4.65 -26.12
C GLN A 255 -10.71 -3.20 -26.57
N GLY A 256 -10.81 -2.26 -25.64
CA GLY A 256 -10.83 -0.81 -25.93
C GLY A 256 -9.46 -0.25 -26.34
N TYR A 257 -8.39 -1.03 -26.26
CA TYR A 257 -7.02 -0.63 -26.58
C TYR A 257 -6.46 -1.44 -27.75
N THR A 258 -5.55 -0.84 -28.51
CA THR A 258 -4.71 -1.60 -29.43
C THR A 258 -3.67 -2.40 -28.64
N ARG A 259 -3.13 -3.47 -29.26
CA ARG A 259 -2.05 -4.26 -28.65
C ARG A 259 -0.84 -3.40 -28.27
N ALA A 260 -0.48 -2.41 -29.09
CA ALA A 260 0.62 -1.50 -28.82
C ALA A 260 0.34 -0.60 -27.60
N GLN A 261 -0.89 -0.15 -27.43
CA GLN A 261 -1.30 0.63 -26.25
C GLN A 261 -1.25 -0.23 -24.98
N LEU A 262 -1.71 -1.49 -25.03
CA LEU A 262 -1.60 -2.40 -23.88
C LEU A 262 -0.15 -2.70 -23.54
N GLN A 263 0.73 -2.89 -24.52
CA GLN A 263 2.17 -3.03 -24.28
C GLN A 263 2.77 -1.79 -23.60
N THR A 264 2.30 -0.59 -23.97
CA THR A 264 2.73 0.65 -23.32
C THR A 264 2.22 0.77 -21.87
N ILE A 265 0.99 0.30 -21.62
CA ILE A 265 0.41 0.17 -20.27
C ILE A 265 1.25 -0.81 -19.43
N ILE A 266 1.54 -1.99 -19.96
CA ILE A 266 2.37 -3.02 -19.29
C ILE A 266 3.74 -2.46 -18.92
N GLN A 267 4.43 -1.82 -19.85
CA GLN A 267 5.72 -1.18 -19.59
C GLN A 267 5.65 -0.14 -18.48
N TYR A 268 4.55 0.58 -18.36
CA TYR A 268 4.33 1.51 -17.25
C TYR A 268 4.07 0.77 -15.93
N LEU A 269 3.27 -0.30 -15.95
CA LEU A 269 2.90 -1.06 -14.77
C LEU A 269 4.07 -1.90 -14.21
N GLN A 270 5.07 -2.22 -15.04
CA GLN A 270 6.28 -2.96 -14.65
C GLN A 270 7.39 -2.06 -14.08
N GLN A 271 7.23 -0.73 -14.12
CA GLN A 271 8.14 0.24 -13.51
C GLN A 271 7.92 0.35 -12.00
#